data_8108a1bb0b52880ca36c1f8e8e4f38ec
#
_entry.id   8108a1bb0b52880ca36c1f8e8e4f38ec
#
_cell.length_a   1.000
_cell.length_b   1.000
_cell.length_c   1.000
_cell.angle_alpha   90.00
_cell.angle_beta   90.00
_cell.angle_gamma   90.00
#
_symmetry.space_group_name_H-M   'P 1'
#
loop_
_entity.id
_entity.type
_entity.pdbx_description
1 polymer ?
#
loop_
_entity_poly.entity_id
_entity_poly.type
_entity_poly.pdbx_seq_one_letter_code
_entity_poly.pdbx_strand_id
1 'polypeptide(L)'
;MEVGKEAIPVFSEFPYLKELNCEDNELEKIDLSANKELEILNCSGNQIAQLDFSSNRKLHSLNIQGCPLRSLDLIMTAIKNIKCDSYEQRKSLLKRHAIRSLILILKLPEGYHAETIDFRGAGGGAYFRYNSESIALPPQYIRLVVSTNYKK
;
A
#
# COMPACT_ATOMS: atom_id res chain seq x y z
N MET A 1 16.17 -2.39 -5.46
CA MET A 1 16.99 -1.29 -4.91
C MET A 1 16.57 -0.96 -3.49
N GLU A 2 17.54 -0.76 -2.64
CA GLU A 2 17.31 -0.26 -1.28
C GLU A 2 17.83 1.16 -1.15
N VAL A 3 17.14 2.00 -0.40
CA VAL A 3 17.49 3.40 -0.18
C VAL A 3 17.82 3.60 1.29
N GLY A 4 19.01 4.12 1.58
CA GLY A 4 19.45 4.43 2.93
C GLY A 4 18.76 5.69 3.50
N LYS A 5 18.71 5.76 4.83
CA LYS A 5 17.99 6.79 5.59
C LYS A 5 18.47 8.22 5.29
N GLU A 6 19.73 8.42 4.94
CA GLU A 6 20.32 9.73 4.67
C GLU A 6 20.37 10.07 3.18
N ALA A 7 19.99 9.15 2.31
CA ALA A 7 20.01 9.38 0.88
C ALA A 7 18.81 10.21 0.44
N ILE A 8 19.04 11.25 -0.37
CA ILE A 8 17.99 11.91 -1.12
C ILE A 8 17.71 11.03 -2.33
N PRO A 9 16.55 10.36 -2.42
CA PRO A 9 16.32 9.41 -3.49
C PRO A 9 16.16 10.10 -4.84
N VAL A 10 17.03 9.76 -5.78
CA VAL A 10 16.97 10.26 -7.17
C VAL A 10 16.63 9.07 -8.07
N PHE A 11 15.38 8.69 -8.10
CA PHE A 11 14.93 7.51 -8.85
C PHE A 11 14.90 7.73 -10.37
N SER A 12 14.91 9.00 -10.82
CA SER A 12 14.94 9.34 -12.24
C SER A 12 16.19 8.83 -12.97
N GLU A 13 17.25 8.54 -12.25
CA GLU A 13 18.46 7.93 -12.82
C GLU A 13 18.33 6.44 -13.12
N PHE A 14 17.20 5.84 -12.72
CA PHE A 14 16.96 4.41 -12.86
C PHE A 14 15.66 4.13 -13.65
N PRO A 15 15.62 4.49 -14.97
CA PRO A 15 14.37 4.40 -15.74
C PRO A 15 13.88 2.96 -15.97
N TYR A 16 14.73 1.97 -15.79
CA TYR A 16 14.38 0.55 -15.94
C TYR A 16 14.18 -0.18 -14.63
N LEU A 17 14.08 0.57 -13.52
CA LEU A 17 13.89 0.01 -12.19
C LEU A 17 12.57 -0.74 -12.12
N LYS A 18 12.62 -2.01 -11.73
CA LYS A 18 11.45 -2.88 -11.59
C LYS A 18 11.02 -3.06 -10.16
N GLU A 19 11.95 -3.02 -9.23
CA GLU A 19 11.69 -3.24 -7.82
C GLU A 19 12.41 -2.20 -6.97
N LEU A 20 11.65 -1.54 -6.09
CA LEU A 20 12.17 -0.53 -5.19
C LEU A 20 11.76 -0.86 -3.76
N ASN A 21 12.77 -0.97 -2.89
CA ASN A 21 12.57 -1.07 -1.45
C ASN A 21 13.20 0.15 -0.78
N CYS A 22 12.37 1.01 -0.22
CA CYS A 22 12.78 2.18 0.54
C CYS A 22 12.10 2.23 1.92
N GLU A 23 11.83 1.06 2.50
CA GLU A 23 11.17 0.96 3.79
C GLU A 23 11.98 1.62 4.92
N ASP A 24 11.26 2.15 5.93
CA ASP A 24 11.81 2.70 7.17
C ASP A 24 12.85 3.82 6.97
N ASN A 25 12.53 4.81 6.12
CA ASN A 25 13.45 5.88 5.76
C ASN A 25 12.96 7.30 6.01
N GLU A 26 11.98 7.58 6.75
CA GLU A 26 11.52 8.94 7.05
C GLU A 26 11.25 9.81 5.80
N LEU A 27 10.96 9.18 4.65
CA LEU A 27 10.66 9.91 3.42
C LEU A 27 9.29 10.58 3.52
N GLU A 28 9.22 11.86 3.16
CA GLU A 28 7.95 12.60 3.13
C GLU A 28 7.33 12.59 1.73
N LYS A 29 8.17 12.52 0.71
CA LYS A 29 7.78 12.53 -0.70
C LYS A 29 8.63 11.56 -1.49
N ILE A 30 8.04 11.03 -2.54
CA ILE A 30 8.72 10.15 -3.50
C ILE A 30 8.20 10.48 -4.89
N ASP A 31 9.11 10.67 -5.84
CA ASP A 31 8.76 10.90 -7.24
C ASP A 31 9.13 9.66 -8.05
N LEU A 32 8.10 9.00 -8.56
CA LEU A 32 8.24 7.76 -9.35
C LEU A 32 7.87 7.97 -10.83
N SER A 33 7.75 9.22 -11.26
CA SER A 33 7.28 9.56 -12.62
C SER A 33 8.20 9.04 -13.73
N ALA A 34 9.49 8.89 -13.45
CA ALA A 34 10.46 8.35 -14.41
C ALA A 34 10.56 6.82 -14.40
N ASN A 35 9.99 6.16 -13.38
CA ASN A 35 10.14 4.72 -13.14
C ASN A 35 8.96 3.95 -13.75
N LYS A 36 8.85 4.01 -15.07
CA LYS A 36 7.72 3.43 -15.83
C LYS A 36 7.69 1.90 -15.83
N GLU A 37 8.82 1.28 -15.54
CA GLU A 37 8.96 -0.18 -15.50
C GLU A 37 8.77 -0.76 -14.10
N LEU A 38 8.44 0.08 -13.11
CA LEU A 38 8.29 -0.34 -11.72
C LEU A 38 7.13 -1.33 -11.56
N GLU A 39 7.44 -2.49 -11.01
CA GLU A 39 6.50 -3.59 -10.80
C GLU A 39 6.19 -3.81 -9.31
N ILE A 40 7.18 -3.62 -8.44
CA ILE A 40 7.09 -3.88 -7.01
C ILE A 40 7.64 -2.69 -6.23
N LEU A 41 6.84 -2.16 -5.31
CA LEU A 41 7.23 -1.06 -4.44
C LEU A 41 6.98 -1.40 -2.99
N ASN A 42 8.02 -1.26 -2.17
CA ASN A 42 7.91 -1.27 -0.72
C ASN A 42 8.38 0.08 -0.19
N CYS A 43 7.44 0.93 0.21
CA CYS A 43 7.72 2.23 0.85
C CYS A 43 7.14 2.30 2.27
N SER A 44 6.96 1.15 2.91
CA SER A 44 6.45 1.06 4.27
C SER A 44 7.31 1.81 5.28
N GLY A 45 6.70 2.27 6.37
CA GLY A 45 7.44 2.92 7.45
C GLY A 45 8.01 4.29 7.10
N ASN A 46 7.40 5.00 6.16
CA ASN A 46 7.79 6.37 5.79
C ASN A 46 6.69 7.38 6.16
N GLN A 47 7.00 8.65 6.03
CA GLN A 47 6.09 9.77 6.32
C GLN A 47 5.33 10.24 5.08
N ILE A 48 5.18 9.36 4.10
CA ILE A 48 4.55 9.70 2.81
C ILE A 48 3.04 9.83 3.00
N ALA A 49 2.51 11.02 2.71
CA ALA A 49 1.08 11.31 2.82
C ALA A 49 0.34 11.19 1.47
N GLN A 50 1.06 11.29 0.37
CA GLN A 50 0.50 11.22 -0.98
C GLN A 50 1.43 10.44 -1.90
N LEU A 51 0.84 9.65 -2.79
CA LEU A 51 1.55 8.90 -3.82
C LEU A 51 0.86 9.12 -5.17
N ASP A 52 1.66 9.36 -6.20
CA ASP A 52 1.20 9.47 -7.57
C ASP A 52 1.76 8.31 -8.39
N PHE A 53 0.88 7.42 -8.81
CA PHE A 53 1.22 6.25 -9.62
C PHE A 53 0.77 6.38 -11.08
N SER A 54 0.51 7.60 -11.56
CA SER A 54 0.01 7.82 -12.91
C SER A 54 0.95 7.34 -14.01
N SER A 55 2.24 7.22 -13.72
CA SER A 55 3.25 6.73 -14.67
C SER A 55 3.62 5.25 -14.46
N ASN A 56 3.09 4.60 -13.44
CA ASN A 56 3.55 3.26 -13.02
C ASN A 56 2.53 2.19 -13.39
N ARG A 57 2.31 2.03 -14.69
CA ARG A 57 1.28 1.12 -15.24
C ARG A 57 1.55 -0.36 -14.98
N LYS A 58 2.80 -0.71 -14.73
CA LYS A 58 3.22 -2.11 -14.48
C LYS A 58 3.25 -2.46 -12.98
N LEU A 59 3.01 -1.48 -12.11
CA LEU A 59 3.01 -1.71 -10.66
C LEU A 59 1.88 -2.66 -10.28
N HIS A 60 2.25 -3.83 -9.75
CA HIS A 60 1.30 -4.86 -9.37
C HIS A 60 1.36 -5.25 -7.89
N SER A 61 2.46 -4.92 -7.19
CA SER A 61 2.63 -5.21 -5.76
C SER A 61 3.07 -3.96 -5.02
N LEU A 62 2.36 -3.62 -3.96
CA LEU A 62 2.55 -2.40 -3.21
C LEU A 62 2.50 -2.67 -1.71
N ASN A 63 3.52 -2.19 -0.99
CA ASN A 63 3.53 -2.17 0.47
C ASN A 63 3.61 -0.72 0.95
N ILE A 64 2.54 -0.24 1.54
CA ILE A 64 2.40 1.12 2.08
C ILE A 64 2.08 1.12 3.58
N GLN A 65 2.37 0.02 4.24
CA GLN A 65 2.18 -0.10 5.68
C GLN A 65 2.91 1.01 6.44
N GLY A 66 2.24 1.63 7.38
CA GLY A 66 2.84 2.68 8.20
C GLY A 66 3.05 4.02 7.50
N CYS A 67 2.55 4.20 6.28
CA CYS A 67 2.50 5.51 5.63
C CYS A 67 1.19 6.22 5.98
N PRO A 68 1.23 7.54 6.29
CA PRO A 68 0.02 8.29 6.66
C PRO A 68 -0.83 8.69 5.45
N LEU A 69 -1.07 7.76 4.53
CA LEU A 69 -1.90 7.99 3.35
C LEU A 69 -3.36 8.12 3.73
N ARG A 70 -4.04 9.11 3.16
CA ARG A 70 -5.49 9.32 3.30
C ARG A 70 -6.28 8.79 2.12
N SER A 71 -5.67 8.83 0.95
CA SER A 71 -6.27 8.35 -0.29
C SER A 71 -5.21 7.72 -1.18
N LEU A 72 -5.64 6.83 -2.06
CA LEU A 72 -4.75 6.13 -2.96
C LEU A 72 -5.48 5.90 -4.28
N ASP A 73 -4.96 6.50 -5.33
CA ASP A 73 -5.47 6.32 -6.69
C ASP A 73 -4.61 5.28 -7.41
N LEU A 74 -5.22 4.18 -7.77
CA LEU A 74 -4.56 3.06 -8.42
C LEU A 74 -5.03 2.84 -9.86
N ILE A 75 -5.78 3.79 -10.43
CA ILE A 75 -6.45 3.63 -11.72
C ILE A 75 -5.49 3.29 -12.87
N MET A 76 -4.28 3.85 -12.84
CA MET A 76 -3.28 3.64 -13.89
C MET A 76 -2.36 2.44 -13.64
N THR A 77 -2.53 1.76 -12.53
CA THR A 77 -1.67 0.63 -12.14
C THR A 77 -2.28 -0.71 -12.51
N ALA A 78 -1.50 -1.77 -12.32
CA ALA A 78 -1.94 -3.16 -12.46
C ALA A 78 -1.98 -3.87 -11.08
N ILE A 79 -2.33 -3.14 -10.02
CA ILE A 79 -2.24 -3.64 -8.64
C ILE A 79 -3.05 -4.92 -8.44
N LYS A 80 -2.35 -5.96 -7.98
CA LYS A 80 -2.88 -7.27 -7.60
C LYS A 80 -2.68 -7.59 -6.13
N ASN A 81 -1.59 -7.06 -5.55
CA ASN A 81 -1.25 -7.29 -4.15
C ASN A 81 -1.02 -5.95 -3.47
N ILE A 82 -1.68 -5.75 -2.35
CA ILE A 82 -1.48 -4.55 -1.55
C ILE A 82 -1.32 -4.91 -0.08
N LYS A 83 -0.37 -4.25 0.57
CA LYS A 83 -0.14 -4.36 2.01
C LYS A 83 -0.25 -2.97 2.61
N CYS A 84 -1.24 -2.75 3.43
CA CYS A 84 -1.54 -1.43 3.99
C CYS A 84 -2.16 -1.54 5.36
N ASP A 85 -2.19 -0.41 6.07
CA ASP A 85 -2.93 -0.29 7.30
C ASP A 85 -4.38 0.10 6.99
N SER A 86 -5.33 -0.55 7.65
CA SER A 86 -6.72 -0.11 7.64
C SER A 86 -6.89 1.02 8.65
N TYR A 87 -7.06 2.24 8.16
CA TYR A 87 -7.10 3.43 9.01
C TYR A 87 -8.23 3.38 10.05
N GLU A 88 -9.45 3.06 9.63
CA GLU A 88 -10.60 3.05 10.53
C GLU A 88 -10.55 1.90 11.55
N GLN A 89 -10.15 0.70 11.11
CA GLN A 89 -10.00 -0.44 11.98
C GLN A 89 -8.85 -0.23 12.97
N ARG A 90 -7.73 0.31 12.50
CA ARG A 90 -6.58 0.63 13.33
C ARG A 90 -6.95 1.57 14.47
N LYS A 91 -7.67 2.65 14.16
CA LYS A 91 -8.08 3.65 15.15
C LYS A 91 -8.98 3.07 16.24
N SER A 92 -9.92 2.23 15.87
CA SER A 92 -10.85 1.59 16.79
C SER A 92 -10.16 0.51 17.66
N LEU A 93 -9.38 -0.35 17.04
CA LEU A 93 -8.72 -1.47 17.72
C LEU A 93 -7.54 -1.04 18.59
N LEU A 94 -6.80 -0.02 18.18
CA LEU A 94 -5.71 0.53 18.99
C LEU A 94 -6.20 1.09 20.32
N LYS A 95 -7.41 1.64 20.36
CA LYS A 95 -8.00 2.15 21.60
C LYS A 95 -8.46 1.05 22.55
N ARG A 96 -8.89 -0.10 22.03
CA ARG A 96 -9.51 -1.17 22.81
C ARG A 96 -8.53 -2.22 23.31
N HIS A 97 -7.50 -2.56 22.55
CA HIS A 97 -6.74 -3.79 22.75
C HIS A 97 -5.21 -3.62 22.76
N ALA A 98 -4.69 -2.41 22.92
CA ALA A 98 -3.25 -2.16 22.90
C ALA A 98 -2.55 -2.79 21.68
N ILE A 99 -3.21 -2.75 20.55
CA ILE A 99 -2.68 -3.27 19.29
C ILE A 99 -1.60 -2.32 18.76
N ARG A 100 -0.42 -2.84 18.52
CA ARG A 100 0.71 -2.08 18.03
C ARG A 100 0.59 -1.75 16.54
N SER A 101 0.20 -2.71 15.76
CA SER A 101 -0.01 -2.51 14.33
C SER A 101 -1.08 -3.44 13.78
N LEU A 102 -1.75 -2.98 12.77
CA LEU A 102 -2.76 -3.69 12.03
C LEU A 102 -2.38 -3.61 10.56
N ILE A 103 -2.13 -4.76 9.95
CA ILE A 103 -1.74 -4.84 8.55
C ILE A 103 -2.83 -5.56 7.79
N LEU A 104 -3.30 -4.93 6.75
CA LEU A 104 -4.25 -5.53 5.83
C LEU A 104 -3.51 -5.96 4.56
N ILE A 105 -3.57 -7.24 4.27
CA ILE A 105 -3.00 -7.81 3.06
C ILE A 105 -4.16 -8.19 2.14
N LEU A 106 -4.19 -7.59 0.96
CA LEU A 106 -5.20 -7.84 -0.04
C LEU A 106 -4.56 -8.47 -1.26
N LYS A 107 -5.15 -9.57 -1.73
CA LYS A 107 -4.77 -10.21 -2.97
C LYS A 107 -6.00 -10.25 -3.87
N LEU A 108 -5.92 -9.61 -5.02
CA LEU A 108 -7.03 -9.59 -5.95
C LEU A 108 -7.13 -10.92 -6.71
N PRO A 109 -8.36 -11.32 -7.10
CA PRO A 109 -8.56 -12.49 -7.95
C PRO A 109 -7.80 -12.37 -9.27
N GLU A 110 -7.44 -13.51 -9.84
CA GLU A 110 -6.77 -13.55 -11.13
C GLU A 110 -7.60 -12.88 -12.22
N GLY A 111 -6.94 -12.07 -13.05
CA GLY A 111 -7.59 -11.32 -14.11
C GLY A 111 -8.12 -9.94 -13.69
N TYR A 112 -8.04 -9.61 -12.41
CA TYR A 112 -8.48 -8.31 -11.90
C TYR A 112 -7.29 -7.46 -11.45
N HIS A 113 -7.46 -6.14 -11.56
CA HIS A 113 -6.60 -5.16 -10.91
C HIS A 113 -7.47 -4.09 -10.27
N ALA A 114 -6.97 -3.43 -9.23
CA ALA A 114 -7.73 -2.41 -8.54
C ALA A 114 -7.46 -1.03 -9.14
N GLU A 115 -8.51 -0.30 -9.46
CA GLU A 115 -8.44 1.13 -9.77
C GLU A 115 -8.44 1.95 -8.48
N THR A 116 -9.29 1.55 -7.54
CA THR A 116 -9.34 2.09 -6.18
C THR A 116 -9.65 0.97 -5.21
N ILE A 117 -9.29 1.17 -3.95
CA ILE A 117 -9.64 0.25 -2.86
C ILE A 117 -10.37 1.04 -1.79
N ASP A 118 -11.53 0.55 -1.38
CA ASP A 118 -12.37 1.14 -0.34
C ASP A 118 -12.46 0.18 0.85
N PHE A 119 -12.08 0.66 2.02
CA PHE A 119 -12.14 -0.09 3.27
C PHE A 119 -13.35 0.40 4.06
N ARG A 120 -14.41 -0.39 4.07
CA ARG A 120 -15.61 -0.06 4.81
C ARG A 120 -15.55 -0.67 6.20
N GLY A 121 -15.39 0.20 7.21
CA GLY A 121 -15.56 0.02 8.64
C GLY A 121 -15.27 -1.35 9.29
N ALA A 122 -15.36 -1.45 10.60
CA ALA A 122 -15.17 -2.70 11.34
C ALA A 122 -16.21 -3.74 10.92
N GLY A 123 -15.78 -4.82 10.27
CA GLY A 123 -16.65 -5.89 9.78
C GLY A 123 -17.20 -5.70 8.36
N GLY A 124 -16.90 -4.58 7.72
CA GLY A 124 -17.43 -4.25 6.40
C GLY A 124 -16.66 -4.84 5.22
N GLY A 125 -15.47 -5.42 5.43
CA GLY A 125 -14.65 -5.96 4.36
C GLY A 125 -14.01 -4.90 3.48
N ALA A 126 -13.39 -5.31 2.40
CA ALA A 126 -12.77 -4.45 1.41
C ALA A 126 -13.48 -4.58 0.06
N TYR A 127 -13.54 -3.46 -0.63
CA TYR A 127 -14.10 -3.36 -1.97
C TYR A 127 -13.05 -2.78 -2.89
N PHE A 128 -12.97 -3.27 -4.10
CA PHE A 128 -12.10 -2.68 -5.10
C PHE A 128 -12.91 -2.27 -6.32
N ARG A 129 -12.45 -1.24 -7.01
CA ARG A 129 -13.08 -0.78 -8.24
C ARG A 129 -12.32 -1.30 -9.45
N TYR A 130 -13.04 -1.87 -10.38
CA TYR A 130 -12.53 -2.36 -11.64
C TYR A 130 -13.56 -2.14 -12.74
N ASN A 131 -13.16 -1.51 -13.85
CA ASN A 131 -14.06 -1.14 -14.95
C ASN A 131 -15.33 -0.42 -14.48
N SER A 132 -15.18 0.54 -13.58
CA SER A 132 -16.27 1.34 -12.98
C SER A 132 -17.26 0.56 -12.10
N GLU A 133 -16.99 -0.70 -11.83
CA GLU A 133 -17.78 -1.52 -10.92
C GLU A 133 -17.09 -1.63 -9.55
N SER A 134 -17.89 -1.59 -8.48
CA SER A 134 -17.42 -1.84 -7.12
C SER A 134 -17.62 -3.32 -6.79
N ILE A 135 -16.52 -4.02 -6.57
CA ILE A 135 -16.51 -5.46 -6.33
C ILE A 135 -16.09 -5.74 -4.90
N ALA A 136 -16.90 -6.50 -4.18
CA ALA A 136 -16.55 -6.97 -2.84
C ALA A 136 -15.41 -7.99 -2.92
N LEU A 137 -14.36 -7.78 -2.13
CA LEU A 137 -13.25 -8.72 -2.08
C LEU A 137 -13.65 -9.93 -1.24
N PRO A 138 -13.63 -11.15 -1.79
CA PRO A 138 -13.95 -12.35 -1.01
C PRO A 138 -13.01 -12.54 0.18
N PRO A 139 -13.49 -13.08 1.33
CA PRO A 139 -12.67 -13.19 2.55
C PRO A 139 -11.35 -13.93 2.36
N GLN A 140 -11.27 -14.91 1.46
CA GLN A 140 -10.04 -15.66 1.21
C GLN A 140 -8.93 -14.81 0.57
N TYR A 141 -9.26 -13.64 0.04
CA TYR A 141 -8.30 -12.70 -0.55
C TYR A 141 -7.89 -11.59 0.42
N ILE A 142 -8.40 -11.65 1.63
CA ILE A 142 -8.12 -10.66 2.68
C ILE A 142 -7.39 -11.35 3.82
N ARG A 143 -6.21 -10.86 4.16
CA ARG A 143 -5.48 -11.33 5.34
C ARG A 143 -5.23 -10.17 6.28
N LEU A 144 -5.67 -10.32 7.52
CA LEU A 144 -5.45 -9.35 8.57
C LEU A 144 -4.33 -9.86 9.48
N VAL A 145 -3.29 -9.06 9.63
CA VAL A 145 -2.18 -9.34 10.54
C VAL A 145 -2.20 -8.33 11.67
N VAL A 146 -2.34 -8.82 12.89
CA VAL A 146 -2.43 -8.00 14.10
C VAL A 146 -1.17 -8.22 14.92
N SER A 147 -0.49 -7.14 15.28
CA SER A 147 0.65 -7.18 16.19
C SER A 147 0.27 -6.47 17.49
N THR A 148 0.50 -7.13 18.60
CA THR A 148 0.15 -6.62 19.93
C THR A 148 1.40 -6.25 20.72
N ASN A 149 1.25 -5.26 21.61
CA ASN A 149 2.29 -4.83 22.54
C ASN A 149 2.21 -5.65 23.83
N TYR A 150 2.02 -6.94 23.73
CA TYR A 150 1.87 -7.79 24.88
C TYR A 150 3.21 -7.96 25.61
N LYS A 151 3.30 -7.37 26.80
CA LYS A 151 4.38 -7.70 27.72
C LYS A 151 3.89 -8.81 28.64
N LYS A 152 4.53 -9.95 28.54
CA LYS A 152 4.38 -10.98 29.54
C LYS A 152 5.00 -10.51 30.85
#